data_324a4e3c928fb3cb5cf3a0c5ac2439f6
#
_entry.id   324a4e3c928fb3cb5cf3a0c5ac2439f6
#
_cell.length_a   1.000
_cell.length_b   1.000
_cell.length_c   1.000
_cell.angle_alpha   90.00
_cell.angle_beta   90.00
_cell.angle_gamma   90.00
#
_symmetry.space_group_name_H-M   'P 1'
#
loop_
_entity.id
_entity.type
_entity.pdbx_description
1 polymer ?
#
loop_
_entity_poly.entity_id
_entity_poly.type
_entity_poly.pdbx_seq_one_letter_code
_entity_poly.pdbx_strand_id
1 'polypeptide(L)'
;MPDHFAGIDKIRYAGPQSTDPLSFKWYDPDRIVLGKRMEDQLRFAVCYWHSFCWNGFDPFGYDGTFERPWHRVADPMEAAKAKLDAAFEFFAKLGAPYYCFHDRDVAPEGATPRESVDNFRRIVDLMGEKQAATGVKLLWGTANLFSHRRFMSGAATNPNPEIFALAALQVKEAMDATKRLGGANYVLWGGREGYETLLNTDLARESRQYGRFLQMAVEHKHKLGLPGYVLIEPKPREPTKHQYDYDVATVHGFLRQHGLENEVKVNIEANHATLSGHSFEHEIATAVSLGLFGSLDMNRGDMQCGWDTDQFPNNLPDTALALYHVLRGGGMTHGGLNFDAKVRRQSIDAADLFHGHVGAMDLCARALLIAERMVTDGRPARELDARYAGWDGEVGRKLLAAGTSLEDAAAHALQRNVDERPVSGRQEAWENLVNDYIA
;
A
#
# COMPACT_ATOMS: atom_id res chain seq x y z
N MET A 1 3.43 -18.72 -26.47
CA MET A 1 2.99 -18.82 -25.07
C MET A 1 1.54 -19.29 -25.13
N PRO A 2 1.05 -20.09 -24.17
CA PRO A 2 -0.38 -20.35 -24.09
C PRO A 2 -1.11 -19.02 -23.89
N ASP A 3 -2.26 -18.84 -24.52
CA ASP A 3 -3.12 -17.67 -24.33
C ASP A 3 -4.05 -17.94 -23.13
N HIS A 4 -3.65 -17.46 -21.95
CA HIS A 4 -4.39 -17.68 -20.71
C HIS A 4 -5.67 -16.83 -20.63
N PHE A 5 -5.73 -15.76 -21.38
CA PHE A 5 -6.84 -14.81 -21.43
C PHE A 5 -7.35 -14.64 -22.88
N ALA A 6 -7.60 -15.79 -23.55
CA ALA A 6 -8.10 -15.83 -24.91
C ALA A 6 -9.38 -14.99 -25.05
N GLY A 7 -9.47 -14.24 -26.14
CA GLY A 7 -10.62 -13.39 -26.45
C GLY A 7 -10.64 -12.04 -25.70
N ILE A 8 -9.64 -11.74 -24.86
CA ILE A 8 -9.48 -10.43 -24.25
C ILE A 8 -8.30 -9.73 -24.92
N ASP A 9 -8.59 -8.63 -25.60
CA ASP A 9 -7.57 -7.78 -26.22
C ASP A 9 -6.90 -6.86 -25.19
N LYS A 10 -5.84 -6.16 -25.64
CA LYS A 10 -5.19 -5.15 -24.81
C LYS A 10 -6.17 -4.01 -24.47
N ILE A 11 -6.35 -3.76 -23.18
CA ILE A 11 -7.20 -2.67 -22.66
C ILE A 11 -6.59 -1.32 -23.08
N ARG A 12 -7.42 -0.42 -23.59
CA ARG A 12 -6.99 0.89 -24.09
C ARG A 12 -7.90 2.00 -23.58
N TYR A 13 -7.36 3.20 -23.52
CA TYR A 13 -8.18 4.39 -23.33
C TYR A 13 -9.11 4.62 -24.51
N ALA A 14 -10.40 4.73 -24.22
CA ALA A 14 -11.47 4.96 -25.21
C ALA A 14 -12.31 6.23 -24.89
N GLY A 15 -12.03 6.86 -23.76
CA GLY A 15 -12.71 8.10 -23.34
C GLY A 15 -14.02 7.88 -22.56
N PRO A 16 -14.53 8.94 -21.91
CA PRO A 16 -15.67 8.87 -20.98
C PRO A 16 -16.98 8.37 -21.57
N GLN A 17 -17.13 8.43 -22.89
CA GLN A 17 -18.35 7.98 -23.59
C GLN A 17 -18.32 6.49 -23.99
N SER A 18 -17.23 5.79 -23.72
CA SER A 18 -17.13 4.36 -24.05
C SER A 18 -18.18 3.55 -23.29
N THR A 19 -18.84 2.64 -23.99
CA THR A 19 -19.75 1.64 -23.41
C THR A 19 -19.08 0.28 -23.23
N ASP A 20 -17.87 0.11 -23.75
CA ASP A 20 -17.10 -1.10 -23.57
C ASP A 20 -16.58 -1.22 -22.14
N PRO A 21 -16.97 -2.27 -21.37
CA PRO A 21 -16.50 -2.48 -20.00
C PRO A 21 -15.01 -2.86 -19.90
N LEU A 22 -14.39 -3.27 -21.01
CA LEU A 22 -12.98 -3.62 -21.09
C LEU A 22 -12.17 -2.51 -21.79
N SER A 23 -12.54 -1.26 -21.57
CA SER A 23 -11.77 -0.09 -21.99
C SER A 23 -11.66 0.92 -20.86
N PHE A 24 -10.59 1.72 -20.85
CA PHE A 24 -10.46 2.82 -19.91
C PHE A 24 -11.25 4.04 -20.38
N LYS A 25 -11.99 4.62 -19.45
CA LYS A 25 -12.77 5.86 -19.65
C LYS A 25 -12.05 7.09 -19.14
N TRP A 26 -11.21 6.91 -18.13
CA TRP A 26 -10.49 8.00 -17.43
C TRP A 26 -8.99 7.80 -17.39
N TYR A 27 -8.51 6.56 -17.36
CA TYR A 27 -7.09 6.28 -17.35
C TYR A 27 -6.51 6.42 -18.76
N ASP A 28 -5.92 7.58 -19.01
CA ASP A 28 -5.10 7.89 -20.18
C ASP A 28 -3.64 8.02 -19.71
N PRO A 29 -2.80 7.00 -19.91
CA PRO A 29 -1.43 6.95 -19.38
C PRO A 29 -0.57 8.13 -19.81
N ASP A 30 -0.83 8.70 -20.98
CA ASP A 30 -0.03 9.79 -21.56
C ASP A 30 -0.53 11.18 -21.19
N ARG A 31 -1.73 11.29 -20.61
CA ARG A 31 -2.27 12.56 -20.15
C ARG A 31 -1.36 13.22 -19.11
N ILE A 32 -1.06 14.50 -19.32
CA ILE A 32 -0.27 15.28 -18.35
C ILE A 32 -1.17 15.79 -17.23
N VAL A 33 -0.78 15.48 -15.99
CA VAL A 33 -1.42 15.88 -14.73
C VAL A 33 -0.36 16.52 -13.84
N LEU A 34 -0.50 17.81 -13.53
CA LEU A 34 0.49 18.58 -12.74
C LEU A 34 1.95 18.38 -13.22
N GLY A 35 2.14 18.40 -14.54
CA GLY A 35 3.46 18.32 -15.16
C GLY A 35 4.08 16.93 -15.28
N LYS A 36 3.40 15.85 -14.86
CA LYS A 36 3.82 14.45 -15.03
C LYS A 36 2.76 13.68 -15.84
N ARG A 37 3.17 12.60 -16.52
CA ARG A 37 2.19 11.70 -17.15
C ARG A 37 1.33 11.05 -16.05
N MET A 38 0.06 10.78 -16.36
CA MET A 38 -0.86 10.11 -15.44
C MET A 38 -0.31 8.76 -14.98
N GLU A 39 0.33 7.99 -15.88
CA GLU A 39 1.02 6.75 -15.53
C GLU A 39 2.10 6.95 -14.46
N ASP A 40 2.88 8.04 -14.57
CA ASP A 40 3.96 8.36 -13.63
C ASP A 40 3.45 8.96 -12.30
N GLN A 41 2.24 9.56 -12.31
CA GLN A 41 1.58 10.01 -11.09
C GLN A 41 1.00 8.84 -10.28
N LEU A 42 0.34 7.88 -10.94
CA LEU A 42 -0.39 6.80 -10.31
C LEU A 42 0.48 5.55 -10.08
N ARG A 43 1.37 5.22 -11.03
CA ARG A 43 2.31 4.09 -10.95
C ARG A 43 1.60 2.79 -10.55
N PHE A 44 0.52 2.44 -11.26
CA PHE A 44 -0.32 1.29 -10.96
C PHE A 44 0.45 -0.02 -10.95
N ALA A 45 0.25 -0.81 -9.90
CA ALA A 45 0.79 -2.16 -9.79
C ALA A 45 -0.33 -3.17 -9.54
N VAL A 46 -0.15 -4.38 -10.05
CA VAL A 46 -1.03 -5.53 -9.78
C VAL A 46 -0.36 -6.43 -8.75
N CYS A 47 -1.07 -6.77 -7.69
CA CYS A 47 -0.61 -7.73 -6.71
C CYS A 47 -0.67 -9.16 -7.26
N TYR A 48 0.38 -9.94 -7.01
CA TYR A 48 0.49 -11.30 -7.52
C TYR A 48 -0.40 -12.28 -6.73
N TRP A 49 -0.50 -12.12 -5.41
CA TRP A 49 -1.19 -13.04 -4.49
C TRP A 49 -2.70 -13.12 -4.75
N HIS A 50 -3.40 -12.02 -4.75
CA HIS A 50 -4.85 -11.99 -4.98
C HIS A 50 -5.23 -12.27 -6.42
N SER A 51 -4.38 -11.87 -7.38
CA SER A 51 -4.70 -12.01 -8.80
C SER A 51 -4.43 -13.42 -9.33
N PHE A 52 -3.37 -14.10 -8.86
CA PHE A 52 -2.91 -15.35 -9.46
C PHE A 52 -2.76 -16.52 -8.48
N CYS A 53 -2.70 -16.29 -7.16
CA CYS A 53 -2.56 -17.34 -6.15
C CYS A 53 -3.88 -17.70 -5.50
N TRP A 54 -4.76 -16.71 -5.30
CA TRP A 54 -6.06 -16.96 -4.70
C TRP A 54 -6.99 -17.69 -5.67
N ASN A 55 -7.67 -18.72 -5.17
CA ASN A 55 -8.53 -19.60 -5.98
C ASN A 55 -10.03 -19.44 -5.69
N GLY A 56 -10.43 -18.38 -4.96
CA GLY A 56 -11.82 -18.13 -4.60
C GLY A 56 -12.28 -18.82 -3.31
N PHE A 57 -11.36 -19.34 -2.48
CA PHE A 57 -11.73 -19.79 -1.12
C PHE A 57 -11.89 -18.60 -0.16
N ASP A 58 -12.62 -18.81 0.92
CA ASP A 58 -12.71 -17.90 2.06
C ASP A 58 -12.84 -18.72 3.36
N PRO A 59 -12.81 -18.12 4.56
CA PRO A 59 -12.93 -18.85 5.82
C PRO A 59 -14.23 -19.67 5.98
N PHE A 60 -15.24 -19.43 5.14
CA PHE A 60 -16.55 -20.10 5.16
C PHE A 60 -16.75 -21.07 4.00
N GLY A 61 -15.80 -21.12 3.05
CA GLY A 61 -15.85 -21.99 1.87
C GLY A 61 -14.46 -22.42 1.43
N TYR A 62 -14.01 -23.60 1.89
CA TYR A 62 -12.65 -24.09 1.63
C TYR A 62 -12.40 -24.53 0.19
N ASP A 63 -13.45 -24.98 -0.51
CA ASP A 63 -13.33 -25.28 -1.95
C ASP A 63 -13.25 -23.96 -2.71
N GLY A 64 -12.18 -23.80 -3.48
CA GLY A 64 -12.02 -22.66 -4.39
C GLY A 64 -13.06 -22.73 -5.52
N THR A 65 -13.51 -21.58 -5.98
CA THR A 65 -14.49 -21.47 -7.07
C THR A 65 -13.86 -21.19 -8.43
N PHE A 66 -12.58 -20.84 -8.47
CA PHE A 66 -11.89 -20.47 -9.73
C PHE A 66 -11.22 -21.67 -10.39
N GLU A 67 -11.48 -21.82 -11.67
CA GLU A 67 -10.81 -22.79 -12.50
C GLU A 67 -9.67 -22.11 -13.30
N ARG A 68 -8.56 -21.84 -12.63
CA ARG A 68 -7.38 -21.25 -13.28
C ARG A 68 -6.46 -22.36 -13.80
N PRO A 69 -6.04 -22.34 -15.09
CA PRO A 69 -5.22 -23.42 -15.68
C PRO A 69 -3.93 -23.69 -14.90
N TRP A 70 -3.27 -22.67 -14.42
CA TRP A 70 -2.01 -22.79 -13.66
C TRP A 70 -2.17 -23.43 -12.26
N HIS A 71 -3.38 -23.47 -11.69
CA HIS A 71 -3.66 -24.20 -10.44
C HIS A 71 -3.78 -25.71 -10.63
N ARG A 72 -3.91 -26.18 -11.89
CA ARG A 72 -4.08 -27.60 -12.23
C ARG A 72 -2.75 -28.29 -12.58
N VAL A 73 -1.65 -27.57 -12.65
CA VAL A 73 -0.32 -28.11 -12.97
C VAL A 73 0.24 -28.82 -11.72
N ALA A 74 0.55 -30.10 -11.86
CA ALA A 74 0.93 -30.95 -10.73
C ALA A 74 2.35 -30.65 -10.19
N ASP A 75 3.32 -30.41 -11.08
CA ASP A 75 4.68 -30.06 -10.66
C ASP A 75 4.72 -28.61 -10.14
N PRO A 76 5.19 -28.35 -8.90
CA PRO A 76 5.16 -27.03 -8.31
C PRO A 76 5.99 -25.97 -9.07
N MET A 77 7.12 -26.35 -9.65
CA MET A 77 7.95 -25.43 -10.42
C MET A 77 7.33 -25.13 -11.80
N GLU A 78 6.73 -26.11 -12.46
CA GLU A 78 5.99 -25.89 -13.71
C GLU A 78 4.70 -25.08 -13.46
N ALA A 79 4.02 -25.30 -12.32
CA ALA A 79 2.90 -24.47 -11.89
C ALA A 79 3.31 -23.00 -11.69
N ALA A 80 4.47 -22.76 -11.04
CA ALA A 80 5.03 -21.43 -10.86
C ALA A 80 5.34 -20.74 -12.20
N LYS A 81 5.90 -21.48 -13.17
CA LYS A 81 6.17 -20.96 -14.52
C LYS A 81 4.88 -20.65 -15.29
N ALA A 82 3.89 -21.54 -15.26
CA ALA A 82 2.60 -21.32 -15.92
C ALA A 82 1.87 -20.11 -15.33
N LYS A 83 1.92 -19.94 -14.00
CA LYS A 83 1.38 -18.78 -13.31
C LYS A 83 2.12 -17.49 -13.68
N LEU A 84 3.44 -17.55 -13.82
CA LEU A 84 4.26 -16.42 -14.27
C LEU A 84 3.90 -16.00 -15.71
N ASP A 85 3.69 -16.96 -16.60
CA ASP A 85 3.24 -16.69 -17.97
C ASP A 85 1.89 -15.98 -17.99
N ALA A 86 0.93 -16.48 -17.21
CA ALA A 86 -0.40 -15.88 -17.08
C ALA A 86 -0.33 -14.47 -16.48
N ALA A 87 0.49 -14.25 -15.46
CA ALA A 87 0.64 -12.96 -14.81
C ALA A 87 1.16 -11.89 -15.78
N PHE A 88 2.24 -12.17 -16.50
CA PHE A 88 2.81 -11.19 -17.43
C PHE A 88 1.94 -10.97 -18.68
N GLU A 89 1.19 -11.98 -19.12
CA GLU A 89 0.16 -11.80 -20.15
C GLU A 89 -0.94 -10.83 -19.64
N PHE A 90 -1.43 -11.04 -18.41
CA PHE A 90 -2.43 -10.18 -17.79
C PHE A 90 -1.94 -8.73 -17.67
N PHE A 91 -0.74 -8.52 -17.12
CA PHE A 91 -0.17 -7.17 -16.95
C PHE A 91 -0.07 -6.44 -18.30
N ALA A 92 0.40 -7.14 -19.34
CA ALA A 92 0.56 -6.56 -20.67
C ALA A 92 -0.79 -6.24 -21.33
N LYS A 93 -1.79 -7.13 -21.19
CA LYS A 93 -3.15 -6.89 -21.70
C LYS A 93 -3.87 -5.80 -20.95
N LEU A 94 -3.74 -5.76 -19.62
CA LEU A 94 -4.30 -4.68 -18.78
C LEU A 94 -3.63 -3.33 -19.04
N GLY A 95 -2.34 -3.34 -19.41
CA GLY A 95 -1.54 -2.12 -19.51
C GLY A 95 -1.08 -1.59 -18.15
N ALA A 96 -0.96 -2.45 -17.12
CA ALA A 96 -0.40 -2.09 -15.84
C ALA A 96 1.13 -1.98 -15.95
N PRO A 97 1.75 -0.84 -15.56
CA PRO A 97 3.18 -0.65 -15.71
C PRO A 97 4.02 -1.39 -14.66
N TYR A 98 3.41 -1.77 -13.53
CA TYR A 98 4.09 -2.42 -12.42
C TYR A 98 3.33 -3.63 -11.89
N TYR A 99 4.05 -4.45 -11.09
CA TYR A 99 3.52 -5.53 -10.29
C TYR A 99 4.22 -5.60 -8.93
N CYS A 100 3.61 -6.33 -7.98
CA CYS A 100 4.16 -6.63 -6.65
C CYS A 100 4.04 -8.12 -6.35
N PHE A 101 4.92 -8.69 -5.52
CA PHE A 101 4.88 -10.11 -5.17
C PHE A 101 5.42 -10.39 -3.76
N HIS A 102 4.97 -11.51 -3.18
CA HIS A 102 5.70 -12.21 -2.10
C HIS A 102 6.53 -13.35 -2.70
N ASP A 103 7.65 -13.70 -2.06
CA ASP A 103 8.54 -14.77 -2.50
C ASP A 103 7.81 -16.10 -2.74
N ARG A 104 6.84 -16.43 -1.86
CA ARG A 104 6.06 -17.67 -1.92
C ARG A 104 4.90 -17.65 -2.91
N ASP A 105 4.50 -16.49 -3.39
CA ASP A 105 3.52 -16.37 -4.46
C ASP A 105 4.10 -16.83 -5.79
N VAL A 106 5.37 -16.47 -6.03
CA VAL A 106 6.03 -16.70 -7.33
C VAL A 106 6.78 -18.01 -7.39
N ALA A 107 7.30 -18.52 -6.26
CA ALA A 107 8.10 -19.75 -6.22
C ALA A 107 7.65 -20.69 -5.09
N PRO A 108 7.62 -22.00 -5.34
CA PRO A 108 7.28 -22.98 -4.33
C PRO A 108 8.38 -23.10 -3.27
N GLU A 109 7.97 -23.37 -2.03
CA GLU A 109 8.88 -23.74 -0.96
C GLU A 109 9.47 -25.14 -1.25
N GLY A 110 10.77 -25.30 -1.02
CA GLY A 110 11.45 -26.59 -1.12
C GLY A 110 11.45 -27.34 0.22
N ALA A 111 11.93 -28.56 0.21
CA ALA A 111 12.08 -29.39 1.41
C ALA A 111 13.13 -28.82 2.41
N THR A 112 14.02 -27.98 1.93
CA THR A 112 15.05 -27.30 2.73
C THR A 112 15.08 -25.80 2.44
N PRO A 113 15.62 -24.97 3.36
CA PRO A 113 15.81 -23.54 3.11
C PRO A 113 16.66 -23.28 1.84
N ARG A 114 17.68 -24.10 1.59
CA ARG A 114 18.53 -23.99 0.39
C ARG A 114 17.74 -24.23 -0.89
N GLU A 115 16.95 -25.28 -0.92
CA GLU A 115 16.10 -25.60 -2.07
C GLU A 115 15.06 -24.49 -2.34
N SER A 116 14.47 -23.94 -1.28
CA SER A 116 13.55 -22.81 -1.37
C SER A 116 14.22 -21.58 -2.00
N VAL A 117 15.45 -21.27 -1.61
CA VAL A 117 16.25 -20.20 -2.20
C VAL A 117 16.55 -20.49 -3.67
N ASP A 118 16.94 -21.71 -4.00
CA ASP A 118 17.26 -22.09 -5.39
C ASP A 118 16.02 -22.02 -6.29
N ASN A 119 14.87 -22.48 -5.81
CA ASN A 119 13.59 -22.37 -6.52
C ASN A 119 13.22 -20.90 -6.79
N PHE A 120 13.32 -20.07 -5.76
CA PHE A 120 13.01 -18.64 -5.87
C PHE A 120 13.92 -17.94 -6.88
N ARG A 121 15.23 -18.16 -6.80
CA ARG A 121 16.20 -17.55 -7.72
C ARG A 121 15.96 -17.95 -9.18
N ARG A 122 15.57 -19.21 -9.46
CA ARG A 122 15.21 -19.65 -10.81
C ARG A 122 13.99 -18.91 -11.35
N ILE A 123 12.97 -18.72 -10.53
CA ILE A 123 11.78 -17.96 -10.95
C ILE A 123 12.13 -16.47 -11.14
N VAL A 124 12.97 -15.87 -10.27
CA VAL A 124 13.44 -14.49 -10.43
C VAL A 124 14.18 -14.29 -11.76
N ASP A 125 14.95 -15.28 -12.22
CA ASP A 125 15.59 -15.24 -13.54
C ASP A 125 14.56 -15.13 -14.65
N LEU A 126 13.52 -15.98 -14.62
CA LEU A 126 12.42 -15.96 -15.59
C LEU A 126 11.60 -14.66 -15.50
N MET A 127 11.39 -14.11 -14.29
CA MET A 127 10.73 -12.80 -14.11
C MET A 127 11.51 -11.70 -14.84
N GLY A 128 12.84 -11.70 -14.72
CA GLY A 128 13.69 -10.76 -15.46
C GLY A 128 13.54 -10.87 -16.98
N GLU A 129 13.45 -12.08 -17.51
CA GLU A 129 13.19 -12.32 -18.95
C GLU A 129 11.81 -11.78 -19.37
N LYS A 130 10.78 -11.99 -18.53
CA LYS A 130 9.43 -11.48 -18.79
C LYS A 130 9.37 -9.95 -18.73
N GLN A 131 10.05 -9.33 -17.79
CA GLN A 131 10.18 -7.87 -17.71
C GLN A 131 10.82 -7.31 -18.99
N ALA A 132 11.91 -7.93 -19.46
CA ALA A 132 12.58 -7.52 -20.69
C ALA A 132 11.67 -7.67 -21.93
N ALA A 133 10.83 -8.69 -21.98
CA ALA A 133 9.93 -8.95 -23.08
C ALA A 133 8.69 -8.06 -23.11
N THR A 134 8.19 -7.61 -21.95
CA THR A 134 6.91 -6.89 -21.81
C THR A 134 7.06 -5.41 -21.47
N GLY A 135 8.18 -5.01 -20.89
CA GLY A 135 8.38 -3.67 -20.35
C GLY A 135 7.73 -3.43 -18.99
N VAL A 136 7.00 -4.40 -18.44
CA VAL A 136 6.40 -4.33 -17.09
C VAL A 136 7.50 -4.37 -16.04
N LYS A 137 7.39 -3.55 -14.98
CA LYS A 137 8.42 -3.32 -13.97
C LYS A 137 7.96 -3.81 -12.61
N LEU A 138 8.91 -4.09 -11.73
CA LEU A 138 8.63 -4.36 -10.32
C LEU A 138 8.47 -3.05 -9.54
N LEU A 139 7.35 -2.88 -8.82
CA LEU A 139 7.18 -1.78 -7.88
C LEU A 139 7.89 -2.09 -6.55
N TRP A 140 7.56 -3.25 -5.97
CA TRP A 140 8.22 -3.80 -4.79
C TRP A 140 8.04 -5.31 -4.69
N GLY A 141 9.00 -5.97 -4.04
CA GLY A 141 8.91 -7.36 -3.65
C GLY A 141 8.95 -7.49 -2.13
N THR A 142 8.47 -8.60 -1.61
CA THR A 142 8.50 -8.91 -0.18
C THR A 142 8.61 -10.41 0.09
N ALA A 143 8.82 -10.77 1.37
CA ALA A 143 8.82 -12.13 1.85
C ALA A 143 7.49 -12.45 2.55
N ASN A 144 6.90 -13.62 2.28
CA ASN A 144 5.75 -14.12 3.01
C ASN A 144 6.22 -14.69 4.36
N LEU A 145 6.08 -13.88 5.42
CA LEU A 145 6.48 -14.22 6.79
C LEU A 145 5.29 -14.54 7.70
N PHE A 146 4.15 -14.94 7.13
CA PHE A 146 2.90 -15.08 7.88
C PHE A 146 2.09 -16.35 7.56
N SER A 147 2.14 -16.87 6.33
CA SER A 147 1.29 -17.98 5.91
C SER A 147 1.74 -19.34 6.45
N HIS A 148 3.06 -19.61 6.50
CA HIS A 148 3.55 -20.89 6.96
C HIS A 148 3.41 -21.03 8.48
N ARG A 149 3.03 -22.22 8.97
CA ARG A 149 2.83 -22.50 10.40
C ARG A 149 3.99 -22.10 11.33
N ARG A 150 5.24 -22.04 10.82
CA ARG A 150 6.42 -21.60 11.59
C ARG A 150 6.28 -20.16 12.09
N PHE A 151 5.54 -19.33 11.38
CA PHE A 151 5.32 -17.93 11.70
C PHE A 151 4.05 -17.68 12.52
N MET A 152 3.42 -18.73 13.08
CA MET A 152 2.17 -18.61 13.84
C MET A 152 2.26 -17.64 15.04
N SER A 153 3.47 -17.40 15.55
CA SER A 153 3.75 -16.48 16.67
C SER A 153 4.75 -15.40 16.25
N GLY A 154 4.60 -14.86 15.03
CA GLY A 154 5.50 -13.88 14.45
C GLY A 154 6.69 -14.49 13.72
N ALA A 155 7.40 -13.66 13.00
CA ALA A 155 8.67 -13.95 12.34
C ALA A 155 9.81 -13.23 13.07
N ALA A 156 9.81 -11.90 13.05
CA ALA A 156 10.77 -11.07 13.78
C ALA A 156 10.56 -11.12 15.30
N THR A 157 9.31 -11.20 15.76
CA THR A 157 8.95 -11.28 17.18
C THR A 157 8.87 -12.71 17.71
N ASN A 158 9.18 -13.71 16.89
CA ASN A 158 9.04 -15.11 17.25
C ASN A 158 9.85 -15.46 18.51
N PRO A 159 9.28 -16.22 19.46
CA PRO A 159 10.01 -16.68 20.65
C PRO A 159 11.14 -17.66 20.34
N ASN A 160 11.18 -18.25 19.12
CA ASN A 160 12.26 -19.12 18.68
C ASN A 160 13.23 -18.34 17.75
N PRO A 161 14.50 -18.12 18.16
CA PRO A 161 15.48 -17.38 17.36
C PRO A 161 15.82 -18.03 16.01
N GLU A 162 15.65 -19.35 15.86
CA GLU A 162 15.85 -20.03 14.58
C GLU A 162 14.79 -19.61 13.54
N ILE A 163 13.55 -19.28 13.97
CA ILE A 163 12.52 -18.74 13.09
C ILE A 163 12.87 -17.32 12.66
N PHE A 164 13.38 -16.49 13.57
CA PHE A 164 13.93 -15.18 13.23
C PHE A 164 15.03 -15.29 12.14
N ALA A 165 15.94 -16.24 12.27
CA ALA A 165 17.01 -16.47 11.28
C ALA A 165 16.46 -16.93 9.92
N LEU A 166 15.44 -17.80 9.90
CA LEU A 166 14.76 -18.21 8.66
C LEU A 166 14.02 -17.05 8.01
N ALA A 167 13.34 -16.21 8.80
CA ALA A 167 12.69 -14.99 8.31
C ALA A 167 13.73 -14.02 7.69
N ALA A 168 14.86 -13.83 8.37
CA ALA A 168 15.94 -12.98 7.85
C ALA A 168 16.51 -13.50 6.52
N LEU A 169 16.61 -14.83 6.36
CA LEU A 169 17.00 -15.44 5.08
C LEU A 169 15.98 -15.09 3.97
N GLN A 170 14.67 -15.24 4.22
CA GLN A 170 13.63 -14.93 3.22
C GLN A 170 13.64 -13.44 2.85
N VAL A 171 13.73 -12.55 3.84
CA VAL A 171 13.82 -11.10 3.61
C VAL A 171 15.03 -10.74 2.77
N LYS A 172 16.20 -11.28 3.13
CA LYS A 172 17.43 -11.03 2.38
C LYS A 172 17.30 -11.46 0.92
N GLU A 173 16.79 -12.66 0.65
CA GLU A 173 16.62 -13.16 -0.73
C GLU A 173 15.58 -12.37 -1.51
N ALA A 174 14.47 -11.94 -0.87
CA ALA A 174 13.46 -11.12 -1.52
C ALA A 174 13.98 -9.70 -1.82
N MET A 175 14.81 -9.12 -0.95
CA MET A 175 15.47 -7.83 -1.21
C MET A 175 16.50 -7.93 -2.35
N ASP A 176 17.30 -9.02 -2.39
CA ASP A 176 18.24 -9.28 -3.49
C ASP A 176 17.50 -9.43 -4.82
N ALA A 177 16.38 -10.16 -4.83
CA ALA A 177 15.51 -10.30 -6.00
C ALA A 177 14.90 -8.96 -6.43
N THR A 178 14.43 -8.16 -5.47
CA THR A 178 13.91 -6.80 -5.73
C THR A 178 14.96 -5.95 -6.43
N LYS A 179 16.20 -5.95 -5.94
CA LYS A 179 17.31 -5.24 -6.58
C LYS A 179 17.58 -5.76 -8.00
N ARG A 180 17.64 -7.07 -8.17
CA ARG A 180 17.90 -7.72 -9.45
C ARG A 180 16.85 -7.41 -10.50
N LEU A 181 15.57 -7.34 -10.10
CA LEU A 181 14.43 -7.03 -10.94
C LEU A 181 14.21 -5.50 -11.13
N GLY A 182 15.10 -4.67 -10.62
CA GLY A 182 15.01 -3.21 -10.76
C GLY A 182 13.89 -2.56 -9.94
N GLY A 183 13.36 -3.26 -8.94
CA GLY A 183 12.40 -2.71 -7.99
C GLY A 183 13.05 -1.68 -7.07
N ALA A 184 12.27 -0.68 -6.66
CA ALA A 184 12.78 0.42 -5.84
C ALA A 184 12.59 0.18 -4.34
N ASN A 185 11.51 -0.48 -3.94
CA ASN A 185 11.09 -0.58 -2.55
C ASN A 185 11.02 -2.04 -2.09
N TYR A 186 11.04 -2.22 -0.78
CA TYR A 186 10.76 -3.48 -0.09
C TYR A 186 9.69 -3.24 0.96
N VAL A 187 8.62 -4.05 0.99
CA VAL A 187 7.53 -3.93 1.95
C VAL A 187 7.68 -4.99 3.04
N LEU A 188 7.41 -4.61 4.29
CA LEU A 188 7.24 -5.50 5.44
C LEU A 188 5.80 -5.36 5.93
N TRP A 189 5.00 -6.39 5.69
CA TRP A 189 3.70 -6.55 6.33
C TRP A 189 3.84 -7.44 7.56
N GLY A 190 3.53 -6.87 8.73
CA GLY A 190 3.68 -7.51 10.03
C GLY A 190 2.50 -8.40 10.45
N GLY A 191 1.88 -9.14 9.53
CA GLY A 191 0.62 -9.86 9.75
C GLY A 191 0.59 -10.82 10.95
N ARG A 192 1.76 -11.32 11.39
CA ARG A 192 1.90 -12.15 12.61
C ARG A 192 2.74 -11.49 13.68
N GLU A 193 3.24 -10.28 13.45
CA GLU A 193 3.97 -9.50 14.45
C GLU A 193 2.99 -8.83 15.41
N GLY A 194 2.71 -9.50 16.51
CA GLY A 194 1.68 -9.09 17.46
C GLY A 194 1.33 -10.20 18.46
N TYR A 195 0.22 -10.08 19.16
CA TYR A 195 -0.13 -11.01 20.22
C TYR A 195 -1.64 -11.26 20.34
N GLU A 196 -1.97 -12.43 20.91
CA GLU A 196 -3.35 -12.82 21.27
C GLU A 196 -3.64 -12.55 22.75
N THR A 197 -2.64 -12.73 23.63
CA THR A 197 -2.75 -12.50 25.07
C THR A 197 -1.45 -11.99 25.67
N LEU A 198 -1.56 -11.02 26.58
CA LEU A 198 -0.40 -10.49 27.31
C LEU A 198 0.19 -11.46 28.33
N LEU A 199 -0.48 -12.59 28.60
CA LEU A 199 0.02 -13.57 29.58
C LEU A 199 1.21 -14.38 29.07
N ASN A 200 1.44 -14.44 27.76
CA ASN A 200 2.55 -15.14 27.13
C ASN A 200 3.43 -14.22 26.27
N THR A 201 3.29 -12.89 26.39
CA THR A 201 3.92 -11.92 25.51
C THR A 201 4.81 -10.97 26.32
N ASP A 202 6.10 -10.90 25.98
CA ASP A 202 7.03 -9.90 26.49
C ASP A 202 7.14 -8.74 25.48
N LEU A 203 6.24 -7.76 25.61
CA LEU A 203 6.14 -6.61 24.70
C LEU A 203 7.47 -5.87 24.50
N ALA A 204 8.26 -5.72 25.57
CA ALA A 204 9.53 -5.00 25.50
C ALA A 204 10.58 -5.80 24.72
N ARG A 205 10.58 -7.11 24.87
CA ARG A 205 11.47 -8.01 24.13
C ARG A 205 11.11 -8.04 22.67
N GLU A 206 9.83 -8.27 22.35
CA GLU A 206 9.33 -8.35 20.97
C GLU A 206 9.54 -7.03 20.22
N SER A 207 9.29 -5.88 20.86
CA SER A 207 9.61 -4.57 20.28
C SER A 207 11.10 -4.45 19.92
N ARG A 208 12.01 -4.87 20.80
CA ARG A 208 13.46 -4.86 20.49
C ARG A 208 13.83 -5.82 19.36
N GLN A 209 13.22 -7.01 19.32
CA GLN A 209 13.45 -7.98 18.25
C GLN A 209 12.98 -7.41 16.90
N TYR A 210 11.78 -6.87 16.84
CA TYR A 210 11.22 -6.28 15.62
C TYR A 210 12.04 -5.07 15.16
N GLY A 211 12.39 -4.15 16.09
CA GLY A 211 13.28 -3.04 15.80
C GLY A 211 14.63 -3.45 15.24
N ARG A 212 15.26 -4.51 15.83
CA ARG A 212 16.53 -5.04 15.32
C ARG A 212 16.38 -5.68 13.94
N PHE A 213 15.29 -6.42 13.70
CA PHE A 213 15.01 -7.03 12.39
C PHE A 213 14.87 -5.97 11.30
N LEU A 214 14.12 -4.92 11.58
CA LEU A 214 13.93 -3.80 10.65
C LEU A 214 15.24 -3.06 10.39
N GLN A 215 16.06 -2.83 11.42
CA GLN A 215 17.39 -2.25 11.27
C GLN A 215 18.27 -3.10 10.34
N MET A 216 18.25 -4.44 10.46
CA MET A 216 19.00 -5.34 9.57
C MET A 216 18.51 -5.23 8.12
N ALA A 217 17.20 -5.07 7.89
CA ALA A 217 16.64 -4.84 6.56
C ALA A 217 17.12 -3.51 5.97
N VAL A 218 17.14 -2.43 6.76
CA VAL A 218 17.66 -1.12 6.35
C VAL A 218 19.17 -1.19 6.04
N GLU A 219 19.96 -1.82 6.90
CA GLU A 219 21.40 -2.06 6.66
C GLU A 219 21.63 -2.82 5.33
N HIS A 220 20.80 -3.84 5.05
CA HIS A 220 20.88 -4.60 3.80
C HIS A 220 20.44 -3.78 2.58
N LYS A 221 19.38 -2.97 2.71
CA LYS A 221 18.96 -1.99 1.68
C LYS A 221 20.13 -1.09 1.25
N HIS A 222 20.85 -0.52 2.22
CA HIS A 222 22.01 0.33 1.94
C HIS A 222 23.13 -0.45 1.26
N LYS A 223 23.43 -1.65 1.72
CA LYS A 223 24.42 -2.54 1.11
C LYS A 223 24.10 -2.86 -0.36
N LEU A 224 22.83 -3.07 -0.68
CA LEU A 224 22.37 -3.33 -2.04
C LEU A 224 22.31 -2.05 -2.91
N GLY A 225 22.28 -0.87 -2.30
CA GLY A 225 22.01 0.37 -2.99
C GLY A 225 20.63 0.39 -3.62
N LEU A 226 19.59 -0.06 -2.90
CA LEU A 226 18.19 0.10 -3.33
C LEU A 226 17.81 1.57 -3.25
N PRO A 227 17.24 2.16 -4.34
CA PRO A 227 17.02 3.61 -4.42
C PRO A 227 15.80 4.10 -3.63
N GLY A 228 14.85 3.22 -3.35
CA GLY A 228 13.59 3.54 -2.68
C GLY A 228 13.63 3.28 -1.18
N TYR A 229 12.51 2.79 -0.67
CA TYR A 229 12.26 2.66 0.76
C TYR A 229 12.18 1.20 1.23
N VAL A 230 12.49 0.97 2.50
CA VAL A 230 11.88 -0.09 3.29
C VAL A 230 10.55 0.49 3.78
N LEU A 231 9.47 -0.23 3.58
CA LEU A 231 8.11 0.19 3.90
C LEU A 231 7.53 -0.74 4.96
N ILE A 232 6.91 -0.20 5.99
CA ILE A 232 6.00 -0.93 6.87
C ILE A 232 4.58 -0.71 6.35
N GLU A 233 3.80 -1.78 6.35
CA GLU A 233 2.38 -1.74 6.02
C GLU A 233 1.56 -1.88 7.31
N PRO A 234 0.96 -0.79 7.80
CA PRO A 234 0.19 -0.82 9.04
C PRO A 234 -1.09 -1.64 8.91
N LYS A 235 -1.39 -2.41 9.96
CA LYS A 235 -2.66 -3.12 10.14
C LYS A 235 -2.94 -3.32 11.63
N PRO A 236 -4.16 -3.04 12.13
CA PRO A 236 -4.43 -3.08 13.57
C PRO A 236 -4.59 -4.50 14.12
N ARG A 237 -5.11 -5.40 13.31
CA ARG A 237 -5.47 -6.78 13.67
C ARG A 237 -5.68 -7.62 12.40
N GLU A 238 -5.85 -8.93 12.61
CA GLU A 238 -6.13 -9.89 11.54
C GLU A 238 -4.89 -10.15 10.66
N PRO A 239 -4.30 -11.33 10.82
CA PRO A 239 -4.80 -12.49 11.57
C PRO A 239 -4.53 -12.44 13.08
N THR A 240 -3.60 -11.62 13.55
CA THR A 240 -3.29 -11.48 14.98
C THR A 240 -4.27 -10.50 15.64
N LYS A 241 -4.66 -10.76 16.88
CA LYS A 241 -5.66 -9.94 17.58
C LYS A 241 -5.17 -8.49 17.80
N HIS A 242 -3.89 -8.33 18.10
CA HIS A 242 -3.22 -7.04 18.31
C HIS A 242 -1.91 -7.02 17.55
N GLN A 243 -1.85 -6.32 16.43
CA GLN A 243 -0.61 -6.12 15.69
C GLN A 243 0.17 -4.91 16.24
N TYR A 244 1.51 -4.98 16.13
CA TYR A 244 2.38 -3.90 16.63
C TYR A 244 2.37 -2.66 15.75
N ASP A 245 2.15 -2.83 14.47
CA ASP A 245 2.10 -1.80 13.43
C ASP A 245 0.66 -1.31 13.16
N TYR A 246 -0.06 -0.97 14.24
CA TYR A 246 -1.51 -0.72 14.27
C TYR A 246 -2.00 0.31 13.22
N ASP A 247 -1.34 1.48 13.15
CA ASP A 247 -1.62 2.61 12.27
C ASP A 247 -0.35 3.43 12.02
N VAL A 248 -0.43 4.47 11.19
CA VAL A 248 0.71 5.34 10.87
C VAL A 248 1.30 6.00 12.11
N ALA A 249 0.46 6.44 13.06
CA ALA A 249 0.94 7.11 14.28
C ALA A 249 1.69 6.13 15.20
N THR A 250 1.20 4.90 15.33
CA THR A 250 1.86 3.83 16.10
C THR A 250 3.18 3.43 15.44
N VAL A 251 3.22 3.26 14.11
CA VAL A 251 4.45 3.00 13.36
C VAL A 251 5.46 4.12 13.55
N HIS A 252 5.04 5.40 13.49
CA HIS A 252 5.94 6.53 13.76
C HIS A 252 6.56 6.46 15.17
N GLY A 253 5.75 6.17 16.20
CA GLY A 253 6.24 5.98 17.56
C GLY A 253 7.27 4.87 17.68
N PHE A 254 7.01 3.72 17.05
CA PHE A 254 7.92 2.58 16.98
C PHE A 254 9.24 2.94 16.24
N LEU A 255 9.15 3.57 15.08
CA LEU A 255 10.33 3.97 14.31
C LEU A 255 11.22 4.95 15.10
N ARG A 256 10.62 5.94 15.78
CA ARG A 256 11.36 6.86 16.63
C ARG A 256 12.03 6.18 17.81
N GLN A 257 11.37 5.19 18.43
CA GLN A 257 11.96 4.41 19.53
C GLN A 257 13.24 3.69 19.10
N HIS A 258 13.32 3.30 17.83
CA HIS A 258 14.45 2.56 17.27
C HIS A 258 15.40 3.37 16.39
N GLY A 259 15.16 4.70 16.24
CA GLY A 259 15.98 5.59 15.42
C GLY A 259 15.89 5.32 13.92
N LEU A 260 14.72 4.88 13.45
CA LEU A 260 14.49 4.46 12.06
C LEU A 260 13.51 5.38 11.29
N GLU A 261 13.03 6.46 11.90
CA GLU A 261 12.02 7.36 11.34
C GLU A 261 12.47 8.07 10.03
N ASN A 262 13.77 8.16 9.78
CA ASN A 262 14.32 8.73 8.56
C ASN A 262 14.63 7.68 7.47
N GLU A 263 14.63 6.40 7.82
CA GLU A 263 15.02 5.29 6.95
C GLU A 263 13.84 4.51 6.38
N VAL A 264 12.74 4.48 7.12
CA VAL A 264 11.56 3.68 6.82
C VAL A 264 10.38 4.60 6.52
N LYS A 265 9.55 4.19 5.56
CA LYS A 265 8.27 4.83 5.24
C LYS A 265 7.12 3.85 5.44
N VAL A 266 5.91 4.27 5.12
CA VAL A 266 4.72 3.40 5.19
C VAL A 266 4.16 3.10 3.81
N ASN A 267 3.63 1.89 3.67
CA ASN A 267 2.74 1.47 2.59
C ASN A 267 1.33 1.42 3.19
N ILE A 268 0.46 2.33 2.83
CA ILE A 268 -0.84 2.47 3.48
C ILE A 268 -1.90 1.75 2.67
N GLU A 269 -2.59 0.80 3.30
CA GLU A 269 -3.72 0.12 2.71
C GLU A 269 -5.05 0.72 3.17
N ALA A 270 -5.97 0.93 2.21
CA ALA A 270 -7.26 1.56 2.48
C ALA A 270 -8.15 0.74 3.42
N ASN A 271 -8.18 -0.60 3.27
CA ASN A 271 -8.96 -1.46 4.17
C ASN A 271 -8.36 -1.52 5.58
N HIS A 272 -7.03 -1.54 5.69
CA HIS A 272 -6.35 -1.51 6.98
C HIS A 272 -6.64 -0.21 7.75
N ALA A 273 -6.70 0.94 7.07
CA ALA A 273 -7.16 2.20 7.68
C ALA A 273 -8.59 2.06 8.23
N THR A 274 -9.51 1.48 7.45
CA THR A 274 -10.89 1.21 7.90
C THR A 274 -10.92 0.32 9.15
N LEU A 275 -10.12 -0.74 9.18
CA LEU A 275 -10.00 -1.63 10.34
C LEU A 275 -9.43 -0.94 11.59
N SER A 276 -8.59 0.07 11.41
CA SER A 276 -8.05 0.90 12.48
C SER A 276 -9.07 1.92 13.02
N GLY A 277 -10.21 2.09 12.35
CA GLY A 277 -11.21 3.11 12.67
C GLY A 277 -10.89 4.48 12.09
N HIS A 278 -10.02 4.53 11.08
CA HIS A 278 -9.60 5.75 10.37
C HIS A 278 -10.18 5.80 8.95
N SER A 279 -10.27 7.01 8.40
CA SER A 279 -10.45 7.16 6.95
C SER A 279 -9.10 6.97 6.25
N PHE A 280 -9.14 6.58 4.98
CA PHE A 280 -7.92 6.42 4.18
C PHE A 280 -7.14 7.73 4.05
N GLU A 281 -7.85 8.84 3.86
CA GLU A 281 -7.25 10.18 3.82
C GLU A 281 -6.55 10.56 5.13
N HIS A 282 -7.09 10.14 6.30
CA HIS A 282 -6.48 10.39 7.61
C HIS A 282 -5.09 9.78 7.69
N GLU A 283 -4.95 8.51 7.33
CA GLU A 283 -3.67 7.82 7.36
C GLU A 283 -2.65 8.46 6.39
N ILE A 284 -3.10 8.83 5.18
CA ILE A 284 -2.24 9.50 4.20
C ILE A 284 -1.82 10.89 4.69
N ALA A 285 -2.75 11.71 5.17
CA ALA A 285 -2.45 13.04 5.67
C ALA A 285 -1.50 13.00 6.88
N THR A 286 -1.72 12.03 7.77
CA THR A 286 -0.84 11.77 8.93
C THR A 286 0.57 11.37 8.46
N ALA A 287 0.69 10.43 7.54
CA ALA A 287 1.97 10.00 6.99
C ALA A 287 2.72 11.15 6.30
N VAL A 288 2.02 11.95 5.50
CA VAL A 288 2.59 13.15 4.85
C VAL A 288 3.10 14.14 5.90
N SER A 289 2.29 14.44 6.93
CA SER A 289 2.67 15.39 7.98
C SER A 289 3.89 14.95 8.80
N LEU A 290 4.07 13.63 8.97
CA LEU A 290 5.19 13.03 9.69
C LEU A 290 6.39 12.71 8.78
N GLY A 291 6.29 12.98 7.47
CA GLY A 291 7.34 12.65 6.50
C GLY A 291 7.52 11.15 6.26
N LEU A 292 6.50 10.33 6.54
CA LEU A 292 6.54 8.86 6.44
C LEU A 292 5.87 8.30 5.18
N PHE A 293 5.19 9.11 4.39
CA PHE A 293 4.47 8.64 3.22
C PHE A 293 5.42 7.97 2.21
N GLY A 294 5.08 6.77 1.74
CA GLY A 294 5.90 5.99 0.81
C GLY A 294 5.14 5.39 -0.36
N SER A 295 4.12 4.58 -0.12
CA SER A 295 3.34 3.87 -1.14
C SER A 295 1.91 3.61 -0.64
N LEU A 296 1.04 3.15 -1.54
CA LEU A 296 -0.36 2.81 -1.23
C LEU A 296 -0.71 1.42 -1.74
N ASP A 297 -1.47 0.67 -0.93
CA ASP A 297 -2.22 -0.49 -1.36
C ASP A 297 -3.70 -0.11 -1.49
N MET A 298 -4.15 -0.17 -2.74
CA MET A 298 -5.46 0.31 -3.15
C MET A 298 -6.48 -0.81 -3.13
N ASN A 299 -7.38 -0.69 -2.19
CA ASN A 299 -8.58 -1.51 -2.11
C ASN A 299 -9.68 -0.70 -1.40
N ARG A 300 -10.69 -1.34 -0.88
CA ARG A 300 -11.64 -0.82 0.10
C ARG A 300 -12.08 -1.90 1.06
N GLY A 301 -12.32 -1.50 2.30
CA GLY A 301 -13.02 -2.28 3.29
C GLY A 301 -14.53 -2.19 3.12
N ASP A 302 -15.21 -3.10 3.79
CA ASP A 302 -16.66 -3.05 3.99
C ASP A 302 -16.93 -2.90 5.49
N MET A 303 -17.40 -1.71 5.88
CA MET A 303 -17.65 -1.41 7.29
C MET A 303 -18.75 -2.30 7.93
N GLN A 304 -19.64 -2.88 7.10
CA GLN A 304 -20.66 -3.79 7.58
C GLN A 304 -20.07 -5.18 7.89
N CYS A 305 -19.08 -5.62 7.11
CA CYS A 305 -18.40 -6.90 7.33
C CYS A 305 -17.44 -6.87 8.52
N GLY A 306 -16.66 -5.81 8.67
CA GLY A 306 -15.75 -5.62 9.80
C GLY A 306 -14.47 -6.45 9.76
N TRP A 307 -14.14 -7.08 8.61
CA TRP A 307 -12.88 -7.77 8.36
C TRP A 307 -12.23 -7.29 7.07
N ASP A 308 -11.02 -7.78 6.79
CA ASP A 308 -10.29 -7.44 5.59
C ASP A 308 -10.91 -8.08 4.35
N THR A 309 -11.65 -7.27 3.61
CA THR A 309 -12.42 -7.76 2.45
C THR A 309 -11.67 -7.65 1.13
N ASP A 310 -10.61 -6.85 1.04
CA ASP A 310 -9.80 -6.61 -0.15
C ASP A 310 -10.65 -6.39 -1.42
N GLN A 311 -11.65 -5.54 -1.33
CA GLN A 311 -12.49 -5.22 -2.48
C GLN A 311 -11.79 -4.19 -3.37
N PHE A 312 -12.00 -4.27 -4.68
CA PHE A 312 -11.53 -3.21 -5.57
C PHE A 312 -12.14 -1.86 -5.18
N PRO A 313 -11.37 -0.75 -5.19
CA PRO A 313 -11.86 0.57 -4.85
C PRO A 313 -12.96 1.01 -5.82
N ASN A 314 -14.03 1.63 -5.30
CA ASN A 314 -15.13 2.17 -6.11
C ASN A 314 -15.78 3.42 -5.49
N ASN A 315 -15.20 3.99 -4.45
CA ASN A 315 -15.67 5.22 -3.80
C ASN A 315 -14.86 6.43 -4.32
N LEU A 316 -15.46 7.20 -5.22
CA LEU A 316 -14.79 8.31 -5.87
C LEU A 316 -14.46 9.49 -4.92
N PRO A 317 -15.36 9.95 -4.02
CA PRO A 317 -15.06 11.03 -3.10
C PRO A 317 -13.87 10.72 -2.19
N ASP A 318 -13.86 9.55 -1.56
CA ASP A 318 -12.77 9.15 -0.62
C ASP A 318 -11.44 9.01 -1.36
N THR A 319 -11.46 8.41 -2.57
CA THR A 319 -10.25 8.28 -3.38
C THR A 319 -9.73 9.64 -3.86
N ALA A 320 -10.61 10.58 -4.18
CA ALA A 320 -10.21 11.94 -4.59
C ALA A 320 -9.55 12.71 -3.44
N LEU A 321 -10.08 12.61 -2.21
CA LEU A 321 -9.48 13.19 -1.01
C LEU A 321 -8.12 12.55 -0.70
N ALA A 322 -8.03 11.24 -0.77
CA ALA A 322 -6.77 10.52 -0.59
C ALA A 322 -5.69 11.02 -1.56
N LEU A 323 -6.00 11.08 -2.86
CA LEU A 323 -5.06 11.55 -3.88
C LEU A 323 -4.77 13.06 -3.77
N TYR A 324 -5.70 13.87 -3.28
CA TYR A 324 -5.44 15.26 -2.96
C TYR A 324 -4.34 15.40 -1.90
N HIS A 325 -4.39 14.60 -0.82
CA HIS A 325 -3.34 14.59 0.21
C HIS A 325 -2.00 14.05 -0.33
N VAL A 326 -2.04 13.02 -1.18
CA VAL A 326 -0.83 12.54 -1.89
C VAL A 326 -0.19 13.65 -2.70
N LEU A 327 -0.97 14.37 -3.53
CA LEU A 327 -0.46 15.47 -4.35
C LEU A 327 0.09 16.63 -3.51
N ARG A 328 -0.57 16.98 -2.42
CA ARG A 328 -0.07 17.98 -1.47
C ARG A 328 1.24 17.55 -0.79
N GLY A 329 1.42 16.27 -0.57
CA GLY A 329 2.65 15.67 -0.04
C GLY A 329 3.80 15.54 -1.06
N GLY A 330 3.61 16.02 -2.30
CA GLY A 330 4.63 15.95 -3.36
C GLY A 330 4.45 14.81 -4.36
N GLY A 331 3.37 14.03 -4.22
CA GLY A 331 3.04 12.92 -5.12
C GLY A 331 3.85 11.66 -4.85
N MET A 332 3.71 10.69 -5.76
CA MET A 332 4.50 9.45 -5.71
C MET A 332 5.93 9.70 -6.19
N THR A 333 6.91 9.20 -5.42
CA THR A 333 8.32 9.22 -5.79
C THR A 333 8.81 7.83 -6.21
N HIS A 334 9.03 6.95 -5.24
CA HIS A 334 9.42 5.55 -5.48
C HIS A 334 8.26 4.57 -5.30
N GLY A 335 7.22 4.94 -4.56
CA GLY A 335 6.00 4.15 -4.38
C GLY A 335 5.06 4.20 -5.59
N GLY A 336 3.88 3.67 -5.42
CA GLY A 336 2.80 3.63 -6.41
C GLY A 336 1.50 3.21 -5.77
N LEU A 337 0.51 2.92 -6.60
CA LEU A 337 -0.79 2.38 -6.20
C LEU A 337 -0.82 0.90 -6.60
N ASN A 338 -0.52 0.01 -5.66
CA ASN A 338 -0.69 -1.42 -5.86
C ASN A 338 -2.14 -1.81 -5.55
N PHE A 339 -2.77 -2.61 -6.42
CA PHE A 339 -4.12 -3.12 -6.14
C PHE A 339 -4.04 -4.37 -5.28
N ASP A 340 -3.99 -4.18 -3.97
CA ASP A 340 -4.19 -5.27 -3.01
C ASP A 340 -5.68 -5.59 -2.89
N ALA A 341 -6.21 -6.14 -3.98
CA ALA A 341 -7.63 -6.36 -4.15
C ALA A 341 -7.90 -7.67 -4.91
N LYS A 342 -8.96 -8.36 -4.51
CA LYS A 342 -9.36 -9.63 -5.11
C LYS A 342 -10.79 -9.58 -5.64
N VAL A 343 -11.03 -10.29 -6.75
CA VAL A 343 -12.40 -10.53 -7.25
C VAL A 343 -13.17 -11.35 -6.22
N ARG A 344 -14.49 -11.24 -6.23
CA ARG A 344 -15.33 -12.00 -5.27
C ARG A 344 -15.40 -13.47 -5.67
N ARG A 345 -15.63 -14.34 -4.67
CA ARG A 345 -15.78 -15.80 -4.81
C ARG A 345 -16.75 -16.21 -5.93
N GLN A 346 -17.77 -15.39 -6.23
CA GLN A 346 -18.75 -15.62 -7.29
C GLN A 346 -18.39 -15.04 -8.67
N SER A 347 -17.26 -14.35 -8.78
CA SER A 347 -16.76 -13.75 -10.03
C SER A 347 -15.74 -14.71 -10.66
N ILE A 348 -16.26 -15.71 -11.37
CA ILE A 348 -15.49 -16.89 -11.79
C ILE A 348 -14.89 -16.79 -13.19
N ASP A 349 -15.36 -15.86 -14.03
CA ASP A 349 -14.88 -15.70 -15.39
C ASP A 349 -13.49 -15.05 -15.43
N ALA A 350 -12.71 -15.37 -16.46
CA ALA A 350 -11.39 -14.75 -16.64
C ALA A 350 -11.49 -13.22 -16.82
N ALA A 351 -12.56 -12.75 -17.46
CA ALA A 351 -12.83 -11.32 -17.65
C ALA A 351 -13.08 -10.55 -16.36
N ASP A 352 -13.56 -11.22 -15.30
CA ASP A 352 -13.84 -10.56 -14.02
C ASP A 352 -12.59 -9.95 -13.38
N LEU A 353 -11.42 -10.58 -13.59
CA LEU A 353 -10.16 -10.04 -13.12
C LEU A 353 -9.83 -8.71 -13.83
N PHE A 354 -10.11 -8.61 -15.12
CA PHE A 354 -9.96 -7.36 -15.88
C PHE A 354 -10.99 -6.31 -15.44
N HIS A 355 -12.26 -6.69 -15.29
CA HIS A 355 -13.31 -5.76 -14.83
C HIS A 355 -12.95 -5.11 -13.49
N GLY A 356 -12.43 -5.89 -12.53
CA GLY A 356 -11.98 -5.36 -11.24
C GLY A 356 -10.88 -4.32 -11.39
N HIS A 357 -9.84 -4.65 -12.13
CA HIS A 357 -8.69 -3.75 -12.31
C HIS A 357 -9.00 -2.55 -13.18
N VAL A 358 -9.72 -2.72 -14.30
CA VAL A 358 -10.14 -1.60 -15.18
C VAL A 358 -10.98 -0.60 -14.41
N GLY A 359 -11.98 -1.09 -13.65
CA GLY A 359 -12.82 -0.22 -12.82
C GLY A 359 -12.02 0.55 -11.76
N ALA A 360 -11.07 -0.13 -11.11
CA ALA A 360 -10.22 0.48 -10.09
C ALA A 360 -9.22 1.50 -10.67
N MET A 361 -8.58 1.18 -11.79
CA MET A 361 -7.66 2.10 -12.48
C MET A 361 -8.40 3.34 -12.97
N ASP A 362 -9.57 3.19 -13.56
CA ASP A 362 -10.42 4.31 -13.99
C ASP A 362 -10.90 5.17 -12.83
N LEU A 363 -11.30 4.55 -11.72
CA LEU A 363 -11.67 5.27 -10.50
C LEU A 363 -10.53 6.15 -10.01
N CYS A 364 -9.33 5.57 -9.85
CA CYS A 364 -8.15 6.30 -9.38
C CYS A 364 -7.73 7.38 -10.35
N ALA A 365 -7.82 7.15 -11.67
CA ALA A 365 -7.54 8.15 -12.68
C ALA A 365 -8.52 9.33 -12.62
N ARG A 366 -9.82 9.06 -12.48
CA ARG A 366 -10.83 10.09 -12.29
C ARG A 366 -10.62 10.87 -11.00
N ALA A 367 -10.31 10.18 -9.92
CA ALA A 367 -9.99 10.77 -8.62
C ALA A 367 -8.76 11.68 -8.70
N LEU A 368 -7.71 11.27 -9.43
CA LEU A 368 -6.53 12.10 -9.68
C LEU A 368 -6.87 13.40 -10.40
N LEU A 369 -7.76 13.36 -11.41
CA LEU A 369 -8.21 14.56 -12.13
C LEU A 369 -9.03 15.50 -11.25
N ILE A 370 -9.78 14.97 -10.30
CA ILE A 370 -10.49 15.77 -9.28
C ILE A 370 -9.47 16.41 -8.34
N ALA A 371 -8.54 15.64 -7.82
CA ALA A 371 -7.47 16.13 -6.95
C ALA A 371 -6.58 17.18 -7.63
N GLU A 372 -6.27 17.01 -8.93
CA GLU A 372 -5.59 18.02 -9.74
C GLU A 372 -6.36 19.35 -9.76
N ARG A 373 -7.70 19.31 -9.98
CA ARG A 373 -8.52 20.52 -9.95
C ARG A 373 -8.51 21.21 -8.59
N MET A 374 -8.58 20.43 -7.49
CA MET A 374 -8.52 20.95 -6.12
C MET A 374 -7.18 21.63 -5.83
N VAL A 375 -6.07 21.05 -6.30
CA VAL A 375 -4.71 21.62 -6.15
C VAL A 375 -4.55 22.87 -7.02
N THR A 376 -4.98 22.82 -8.28
CA THR A 376 -4.81 23.91 -9.26
C THR A 376 -5.67 25.13 -8.93
N ASP A 377 -6.93 24.92 -8.54
CA ASP A 377 -7.81 25.99 -8.04
C ASP A 377 -7.25 26.59 -6.74
N GLY A 378 -6.65 25.77 -5.89
CA GLY A 378 -6.02 26.17 -4.63
C GLY A 378 -7.02 26.66 -3.57
N ARG A 379 -8.34 26.57 -3.79
CA ARG A 379 -9.36 26.98 -2.82
C ARG A 379 -9.21 26.23 -1.49
N PRO A 380 -9.04 24.89 -1.45
CA PRO A 380 -8.86 24.19 -0.17
C PRO A 380 -7.66 24.68 0.63
N ALA A 381 -6.52 24.93 -0.05
CA ALA A 381 -5.32 25.44 0.61
C ALA A 381 -5.52 26.86 1.16
N ARG A 382 -6.05 27.79 0.34
CA ARG A 382 -6.30 29.17 0.79
C ARG A 382 -7.26 29.27 1.97
N GLU A 383 -8.32 28.48 1.97
CA GLU A 383 -9.29 28.46 3.08
C GLU A 383 -8.66 27.88 4.37
N LEU A 384 -7.80 26.86 4.25
CA LEU A 384 -7.05 26.30 5.36
C LEU A 384 -6.08 27.34 5.94
N ASP A 385 -5.29 28.01 5.09
CA ASP A 385 -4.33 29.03 5.49
C ASP A 385 -5.07 30.21 6.18
N ALA A 386 -6.20 30.65 5.63
CA ALA A 386 -7.01 31.69 6.23
C ALA A 386 -7.53 31.33 7.63
N ARG A 387 -7.87 30.05 7.88
CA ARG A 387 -8.31 29.56 9.18
C ARG A 387 -7.22 29.69 10.24
N TYR A 388 -5.97 29.48 9.89
CA TYR A 388 -4.83 29.46 10.80
C TYR A 388 -3.97 30.74 10.76
N ALA A 389 -4.36 31.75 9.95
CA ALA A 389 -3.59 32.96 9.73
C ALA A 389 -3.23 33.73 11.01
N GLY A 390 -4.02 33.59 12.09
CA GLY A 390 -3.71 34.16 13.40
C GLY A 390 -2.40 33.69 14.02
N TRP A 391 -1.98 32.44 13.69
CA TRP A 391 -0.73 31.86 14.17
C TRP A 391 0.50 32.43 13.44
N ASP A 392 0.32 32.97 12.22
CA ASP A 392 1.36 33.63 11.45
C ASP A 392 1.51 35.11 11.85
N GLY A 393 0.61 35.63 12.68
CA GLY A 393 0.67 36.96 13.27
C GLY A 393 1.69 37.09 14.42
N GLU A 394 1.84 38.29 14.94
CA GLU A 394 2.77 38.60 16.04
C GLU A 394 2.47 37.75 17.28
N VAL A 395 1.19 37.67 17.68
CA VAL A 395 0.74 36.93 18.86
C VAL A 395 1.02 35.44 18.72
N GLY A 396 0.64 34.83 17.60
CA GLY A 396 0.86 33.41 17.34
C GLY A 396 2.34 33.04 17.38
N ARG A 397 3.18 33.80 16.68
CA ARG A 397 4.65 33.61 16.72
C ARG A 397 5.24 33.75 18.12
N LYS A 398 4.78 34.74 18.92
CA LYS A 398 5.24 34.93 20.29
C LYS A 398 4.85 33.75 21.17
N LEU A 399 3.61 33.27 21.08
CA LEU A 399 3.12 32.14 21.89
C LEU A 399 3.82 30.82 21.56
N LEU A 400 4.26 30.62 20.31
CA LEU A 400 4.99 29.40 19.87
C LEU A 400 6.52 29.50 20.07
N ALA A 401 7.04 30.65 20.46
CA ALA A 401 8.48 30.81 20.72
C ALA A 401 8.93 29.95 21.89
N ALA A 402 10.06 29.24 21.75
CA ALA A 402 10.58 28.32 22.77
C ALA A 402 10.83 28.94 24.14
N GLY A 403 11.00 30.27 24.22
CA GLY A 403 11.18 30.99 25.48
C GLY A 403 9.89 31.50 26.13
N THR A 404 8.73 31.29 25.52
CA THR A 404 7.45 31.73 26.08
C THR A 404 6.96 30.73 27.14
N SER A 405 6.76 31.20 28.35
CA SER A 405 6.23 30.38 29.44
C SER A 405 4.69 30.38 29.48
N LEU A 406 4.11 29.49 30.26
CA LEU A 406 2.67 29.49 30.53
C LEU A 406 2.23 30.79 31.21
N GLU A 407 3.06 31.34 32.08
CA GLU A 407 2.83 32.63 32.76
C GLU A 407 2.79 33.79 31.77
N ASP A 408 3.68 33.81 30.77
CA ASP A 408 3.68 34.81 29.69
C ASP A 408 2.40 34.77 28.87
N ALA A 409 1.93 33.57 28.52
CA ALA A 409 0.67 33.37 27.79
C ALA A 409 -0.54 33.83 28.64
N ALA A 410 -0.55 33.48 29.93
CA ALA A 410 -1.60 33.92 30.86
C ALA A 410 -1.61 35.44 31.04
N ALA A 411 -0.43 36.07 31.21
CA ALA A 411 -0.30 37.53 31.34
C ALA A 411 -0.80 38.24 30.09
N HIS A 412 -0.51 37.70 28.87
CA HIS A 412 -1.04 38.23 27.63
C HIS A 412 -2.57 38.22 27.60
N ALA A 413 -3.20 37.11 27.99
CA ALA A 413 -4.66 37.00 28.04
C ALA A 413 -5.31 37.98 29.01
N LEU A 414 -4.73 38.14 30.19
CA LEU A 414 -5.22 39.07 31.24
C LEU A 414 -5.10 40.56 30.85
N GLN A 415 -4.01 40.92 30.17
CA GLN A 415 -3.72 42.30 29.80
C GLN A 415 -4.48 42.81 28.60
N ARG A 416 -4.83 41.93 27.66
CA ARG A 416 -5.34 42.29 26.32
C ARG A 416 -6.86 42.27 26.21
N ASN A 417 -7.62 41.90 27.25
CA ASN A 417 -9.07 41.68 27.13
C ASN A 417 -9.41 40.90 25.85
N VAL A 418 -8.85 39.67 25.77
CA VAL A 418 -8.84 38.83 24.56
C VAL A 418 -10.27 38.59 24.07
N ASP A 419 -10.48 38.71 22.77
CA ASP A 419 -11.73 38.29 22.13
C ASP A 419 -11.84 36.78 22.19
N GLU A 420 -12.79 36.25 22.95
CA GLU A 420 -12.98 34.82 23.19
C GLU A 420 -13.76 34.11 22.03
N ARG A 421 -14.12 34.82 20.96
CA ARG A 421 -14.90 34.23 19.88
C ARG A 421 -14.08 33.18 19.14
N PRO A 422 -14.59 31.93 19.02
CA PRO A 422 -13.89 30.88 18.28
C PRO A 422 -13.92 31.13 16.78
N VAL A 423 -12.91 30.66 16.08
CA VAL A 423 -12.91 30.60 14.62
C VAL A 423 -13.81 29.44 14.17
N SER A 424 -14.79 29.70 13.31
CA SER A 424 -15.70 28.68 12.80
C SER A 424 -14.95 27.58 12.04
N GLY A 425 -15.32 26.32 12.30
CA GLY A 425 -14.82 25.15 11.57
C GLY A 425 -15.39 25.04 10.15
N ARG A 426 -16.57 25.62 9.90
CA ARG A 426 -17.31 25.53 8.61
C ARG A 426 -17.43 24.09 8.11
N GLN A 427 -17.64 23.14 9.02
CA GLN A 427 -17.66 21.70 8.75
C GLN A 427 -18.47 21.34 7.52
N GLU A 428 -19.72 21.79 7.45
CA GLU A 428 -20.66 21.43 6.38
C GLU A 428 -20.22 22.02 5.02
N ALA A 429 -19.59 23.19 5.05
CA ALA A 429 -19.04 23.78 3.82
C ALA A 429 -17.85 23.00 3.28
N TRP A 430 -16.99 22.48 4.18
CA TRP A 430 -15.87 21.65 3.81
C TRP A 430 -16.30 20.28 3.28
N GLU A 431 -17.26 19.62 3.94
CA GLU A 431 -17.80 18.34 3.50
C GLU A 431 -18.47 18.44 2.12
N ASN A 432 -19.15 19.56 1.82
CA ASN A 432 -19.75 19.81 0.53
C ASN A 432 -18.75 20.20 -0.57
N LEU A 433 -17.56 20.71 -0.19
CA LEU A 433 -16.58 21.20 -1.14
C LEU A 433 -16.14 20.14 -2.17
N VAL A 434 -15.97 18.89 -1.72
CA VAL A 434 -15.59 17.79 -2.61
C VAL A 434 -16.62 17.57 -3.71
N ASN A 435 -17.91 17.73 -3.39
CA ASN A 435 -18.99 17.56 -4.37
C ASN A 435 -18.90 18.58 -5.50
N ASP A 436 -18.42 19.82 -5.24
CA ASP A 436 -18.21 20.84 -6.26
C ASP A 436 -17.17 20.43 -7.31
N TYR A 437 -16.23 19.56 -6.94
CA TYR A 437 -15.18 19.07 -7.84
C TYR A 437 -15.53 17.74 -8.53
N ILE A 438 -16.48 16.97 -8.00
CA ILE A 438 -16.92 15.69 -8.58
C ILE A 438 -17.89 15.89 -9.76
N ALA A 439 -18.63 16.99 -9.77
CA ALA A 439 -19.63 17.31 -10.78
C ALA A 439 -19.06 17.46 -12.21
#